data_db309ba6e73cc166ef8bc4b574bb63d0
#
_entry.id   db309ba6e73cc166ef8bc4b574bb63d0
#
_cell.length_a   1.000
_cell.length_b   1.000
_cell.length_c   1.000
_cell.angle_alpha   90.00
_cell.angle_beta   90.00
_cell.angle_gamma   90.00
#
_symmetry.space_group_name_H-M   'P 1'
#
loop_
_entity.id
_entity.type
_entity.pdbx_description
1 polymer ?
#
loop_
_entity_poly.entity_id
_entity_poly.type
_entity_poly.pdbx_seq_one_letter_code
_entity_poly.pdbx_strand_id
1 'polypeptide(L)'
;MLCARRLGGLRAGLRVRRVSTRWSPVGAAFTVQPQGRRLDRSGERGGLFGVPELSAPEGFRVAQEKALRKTEQLVRRVCATPPGPQTVLIFDELSDSLCRVADLADFVKIAHPEVAFREAAEEACRSIGTMVEKLNTNVDLYQSLQRLLADKKLVDSLDPETRRVAELFMFDFEISGIHLDQEKRKRAVDLNVKILDLSSAFLMGTHFPNTIGKHLLPERIRHHFELAGDHVVVDSLRAEVPDDLELMPWDPPYYSGLIRAERFNIEPSLYCPFFSLGACMEGLSLLFNRLLGVSLYGEQPAKGEVWSEDVRKLAVVHESEGLLGYIYCDFFQRADKPHQDCHFTIRGGRLKEDGDYQLPVVVLMLNLPQSSRNLPTLLTPGMMENLFHEMGHAMHSMLGRTRYQHVTGTRCPTDFAEVPSILMEYFANDYRVVHQFARHYQTGQSLPRNMVSRLCESKKVCAAADMQLQVFYAALDQIYHGKHPLQSSTTDILRDTQERFYGLPYVPNTAWQLRFSHLVGYGAKYYSYLMSRAVASMVWRECFRQNPFNRAAGERYRREMLAHGGGREPMLMVQGMLQKCPSIDDFVNTLVSDLDLDFETFLMDST
;
A
#
# COMPACT_ATOMS: atom_id res chain seq x y z
N MET A 1 -55.18 -33.74 46.82
CA MET A 1 -54.93 -32.93 48.03
C MET A 1 -53.55 -32.36 47.94
N LEU A 2 -53.42 -31.05 47.65
CA LEU A 2 -52.62 -30.05 48.36
C LEU A 2 -51.12 -30.35 48.44
N CYS A 3 -50.19 -29.55 47.97
CA CYS A 3 -50.05 -28.10 48.10
C CYS A 3 -48.94 -27.58 47.12
N ALA A 4 -49.27 -26.55 46.41
CA ALA A 4 -48.32 -25.77 45.63
C ALA A 4 -47.53 -24.86 46.57
N ARG A 5 -46.21 -24.82 46.47
CA ARG A 5 -45.41 -23.69 46.97
C ARG A 5 -44.54 -23.11 45.85
N ARG A 6 -44.81 -21.85 45.58
CA ARG A 6 -44.02 -20.93 44.70
C ARG A 6 -42.64 -20.78 45.28
N LEU A 7 -41.65 -20.94 44.41
CA LEU A 7 -40.32 -20.32 44.58
C LEU A 7 -40.11 -19.32 43.45
N GLY A 8 -40.17 -18.04 43.81
CA GLY A 8 -39.86 -16.93 42.94
C GLY A 8 -38.37 -16.87 42.68
N GLY A 9 -37.98 -17.15 41.45
CA GLY A 9 -36.61 -16.97 41.02
C GLY A 9 -36.32 -15.48 40.72
N LEU A 10 -35.44 -14.88 41.50
CA LEU A 10 -34.83 -13.60 41.22
C LEU A 10 -34.01 -13.73 39.92
N ARG A 11 -34.55 -13.24 38.81
CA ARG A 11 -33.75 -12.90 37.65
C ARG A 11 -33.01 -11.61 37.96
N ALA A 12 -31.77 -11.73 38.40
CA ALA A 12 -30.82 -10.63 38.39
C ALA A 12 -30.51 -10.26 36.93
N GLY A 13 -31.21 -9.29 36.41
CA GLY A 13 -30.92 -8.66 35.12
C GLY A 13 -29.61 -7.89 35.26
N LEU A 14 -28.51 -8.49 34.86
CA LEU A 14 -27.31 -7.76 34.57
C LEU A 14 -27.60 -6.76 33.43
N ARG A 15 -28.01 -5.55 33.81
CA ARG A 15 -27.96 -4.40 32.93
C ARG A 15 -26.48 -4.11 32.65
N VAL A 16 -25.96 -4.68 31.59
CA VAL A 16 -24.72 -4.21 30.99
C VAL A 16 -24.94 -2.72 30.66
N ARG A 17 -24.42 -1.83 31.50
CA ARG A 17 -24.31 -0.40 31.15
C ARG A 17 -23.45 -0.36 29.92
N ARG A 18 -24.06 -0.14 28.74
CA ARG A 18 -23.34 0.31 27.57
C ARG A 18 -22.64 1.62 27.94
N VAL A 19 -21.34 1.56 28.16
CA VAL A 19 -20.52 2.76 28.19
C VAL A 19 -20.57 3.30 26.78
N SER A 20 -21.41 4.30 26.54
CA SER A 20 -21.45 5.02 25.27
C SER A 20 -20.20 5.89 25.22
N THR A 21 -19.08 5.32 24.78
CA THR A 21 -17.99 6.13 24.24
C THR A 21 -18.59 6.89 23.07
N ARG A 22 -18.66 8.21 23.15
CA ARG A 22 -19.04 9.07 22.02
C ARG A 22 -17.90 8.97 21.00
N TRP A 23 -18.03 8.03 20.06
CA TRP A 23 -17.15 7.95 18.92
C TRP A 23 -17.35 9.18 18.03
N SER A 24 -16.29 9.66 17.40
CA SER A 24 -16.42 10.58 16.29
C SER A 24 -17.24 9.93 15.16
N PRO A 25 -17.76 10.70 14.21
CA PRO A 25 -18.49 10.15 13.07
C PRO A 25 -17.70 9.08 12.30
N VAL A 26 -16.36 9.19 12.28
CA VAL A 26 -15.47 8.21 11.61
C VAL A 26 -15.43 6.90 12.39
N GLY A 27 -15.12 6.92 13.68
CA GLY A 27 -15.11 5.71 14.50
C GLY A 27 -16.45 4.98 14.47
N ALA A 28 -17.57 5.71 14.50
CA ALA A 28 -18.90 5.14 14.40
C ALA A 28 -19.16 4.42 13.06
N ALA A 29 -18.63 4.94 11.93
CA ALA A 29 -18.80 4.34 10.61
C ALA A 29 -18.15 2.95 10.50
N PHE A 30 -17.13 2.66 11.31
CA PHE A 30 -16.42 1.38 11.33
C PHE A 30 -16.79 0.47 12.52
N THR A 31 -17.64 0.95 13.44
CA THR A 31 -18.07 0.18 14.61
C THR A 31 -19.38 -0.58 14.38
N VAL A 32 -20.24 -0.05 13.52
CA VAL A 32 -21.58 -0.60 13.24
C VAL A 32 -21.55 -1.28 11.87
N GLN A 33 -21.93 -2.57 11.85
CA GLN A 33 -22.28 -3.18 10.56
C GLN A 33 -23.39 -2.35 9.91
N PRO A 34 -23.38 -2.16 8.59
CA PRO A 34 -24.52 -1.61 7.89
C PRO A 34 -25.69 -2.54 8.20
N GLN A 35 -26.58 -2.11 9.08
CA GLN A 35 -27.89 -2.76 9.13
C GLN A 35 -28.43 -2.63 7.71
N GLY A 36 -28.76 -3.77 7.08
CA GLY A 36 -29.29 -3.82 5.72
C GLY A 36 -30.35 -2.76 5.48
N ARG A 37 -29.91 -1.53 5.31
CA ARG A 37 -30.76 -0.44 4.84
C ARG A 37 -31.02 -0.79 3.38
N ARG A 38 -32.25 -1.17 3.10
CA ARG A 38 -32.75 -1.19 1.73
C ARG A 38 -32.26 0.07 1.07
N LEU A 39 -31.24 -0.08 0.23
CA LEU A 39 -30.81 0.98 -0.69
C LEU A 39 -32.08 1.50 -1.36
N ASP A 40 -32.31 2.78 -1.24
CA ASP A 40 -33.49 3.40 -1.86
C ASP A 40 -33.54 3.00 -3.33
N ARG A 41 -34.56 2.25 -3.72
CA ARG A 41 -34.64 1.64 -5.07
C ARG A 41 -35.06 2.63 -6.15
N SER A 42 -35.23 3.90 -5.81
CA SER A 42 -35.82 4.93 -6.70
C SER A 42 -34.82 5.84 -7.42
N GLY A 43 -33.49 5.70 -7.22
CA GLY A 43 -32.47 6.52 -7.90
C GLY A 43 -31.83 5.83 -9.09
N GLU A 44 -31.40 6.59 -10.10
CA GLU A 44 -30.54 6.10 -11.18
C GLU A 44 -29.26 5.49 -10.61
N ARG A 45 -28.79 4.38 -11.18
CA ARG A 45 -27.53 3.74 -10.75
C ARG A 45 -26.36 4.66 -11.10
N GLY A 46 -25.62 5.11 -10.11
CA GLY A 46 -24.52 6.05 -10.25
C GLY A 46 -23.23 5.50 -10.84
N GLY A 47 -23.14 4.22 -11.18
CA GLY A 47 -21.91 3.56 -11.66
C GLY A 47 -20.75 3.54 -10.64
N LEU A 48 -19.79 2.64 -10.82
CA LEU A 48 -18.64 2.51 -9.93
C LEU A 48 -17.88 3.83 -9.79
N PHE A 49 -17.53 4.19 -8.56
CA PHE A 49 -16.85 5.46 -8.20
C PHE A 49 -17.57 6.72 -8.68
N GLY A 50 -18.87 6.64 -8.91
CA GLY A 50 -19.67 7.76 -9.44
C GLY A 50 -19.47 7.99 -10.95
N VAL A 51 -18.92 7.04 -11.68
CA VAL A 51 -18.74 7.06 -13.14
C VAL A 51 -19.98 6.42 -13.79
N PRO A 52 -20.89 7.17 -14.43
CA PRO A 52 -22.17 6.65 -14.89
C PRO A 52 -22.05 5.50 -15.90
N GLU A 53 -21.03 5.54 -16.75
CA GLU A 53 -20.75 4.51 -17.73
C GLU A 53 -20.47 3.15 -17.07
N LEU A 54 -19.90 3.14 -15.85
CA LEU A 54 -19.53 1.93 -15.11
C LEU A 54 -20.68 1.37 -14.24
N SER A 55 -21.91 1.62 -14.63
CA SER A 55 -23.09 0.98 -14.05
C SER A 55 -23.28 -0.48 -14.48
N ALA A 56 -22.57 -0.90 -15.54
CA ALA A 56 -22.53 -2.25 -16.07
C ALA A 56 -21.12 -2.56 -16.65
N PRO A 57 -20.74 -3.86 -16.80
CA PRO A 57 -19.42 -4.25 -17.32
C PRO A 57 -19.06 -3.63 -18.66
N GLU A 58 -20.04 -3.53 -19.58
CA GLU A 58 -19.87 -2.95 -20.91
C GLU A 58 -19.42 -1.49 -20.89
N GLY A 59 -19.63 -0.81 -19.77
CA GLY A 59 -19.18 0.57 -19.55
C GLY A 59 -17.67 0.75 -19.65
N PHE A 60 -16.90 -0.28 -19.31
CA PHE A 60 -15.44 -0.24 -19.49
C PHE A 60 -15.04 -0.06 -20.96
N ARG A 61 -15.75 -0.73 -21.89
CA ARG A 61 -15.51 -0.55 -23.32
C ARG A 61 -15.83 0.88 -23.74
N VAL A 62 -16.94 1.44 -23.26
CA VAL A 62 -17.33 2.84 -23.57
C VAL A 62 -16.29 3.83 -23.05
N ALA A 63 -15.85 3.67 -21.80
CA ALA A 63 -14.82 4.52 -21.18
C ALA A 63 -13.47 4.43 -21.92
N GLN A 64 -13.06 3.21 -22.28
CA GLN A 64 -11.86 2.94 -23.05
C GLN A 64 -11.91 3.60 -24.44
N GLU A 65 -12.98 3.39 -25.23
CA GLU A 65 -13.13 4.01 -26.55
C GLU A 65 -13.10 5.54 -26.48
N LYS A 66 -13.72 6.12 -25.46
CA LYS A 66 -13.69 7.57 -25.21
C LYS A 66 -12.27 8.06 -24.91
N ALA A 67 -11.53 7.34 -24.07
CA ALA A 67 -10.14 7.66 -23.75
C ALA A 67 -9.23 7.56 -24.98
N LEU A 68 -9.38 6.50 -25.79
CA LEU A 68 -8.58 6.31 -27.01
C LEU A 68 -8.84 7.42 -28.05
N ARG A 69 -10.11 7.79 -28.28
CA ARG A 69 -10.45 8.93 -29.16
C ARG A 69 -9.85 10.25 -28.66
N LYS A 70 -9.93 10.51 -27.36
CA LYS A 70 -9.31 11.71 -26.76
C LYS A 70 -7.79 11.68 -26.93
N THR A 71 -7.17 10.55 -26.73
CA THR A 71 -5.73 10.36 -26.94
C THR A 71 -5.29 10.75 -28.34
N GLU A 72 -5.99 10.28 -29.40
CA GLU A 72 -5.68 10.66 -30.77
C GLU A 72 -5.78 12.18 -31.02
N GLN A 73 -6.78 12.83 -30.43
CA GLN A 73 -6.93 14.30 -30.52
C GLN A 73 -5.77 15.01 -29.84
N LEU A 74 -5.36 14.55 -28.65
CA LEU A 74 -4.27 15.14 -27.88
C LEU A 74 -2.90 14.94 -28.55
N VAL A 75 -2.67 13.76 -29.17
CA VAL A 75 -1.47 13.52 -29.97
C VAL A 75 -1.36 14.54 -31.12
N ARG A 76 -2.45 14.75 -31.86
CA ARG A 76 -2.45 15.78 -32.92
C ARG A 76 -2.20 17.18 -32.38
N ARG A 77 -2.83 17.50 -31.23
CA ARG A 77 -2.69 18.81 -30.58
C ARG A 77 -1.26 19.07 -30.13
N VAL A 78 -0.59 18.12 -29.47
CA VAL A 78 0.78 18.30 -28.99
C VAL A 78 1.77 18.44 -30.14
N CYS A 79 1.61 17.66 -31.23
CA CYS A 79 2.48 17.75 -32.40
C CYS A 79 2.34 19.10 -33.14
N ALA A 80 1.19 19.76 -33.07
CA ALA A 80 0.93 21.07 -33.66
C ALA A 80 1.27 22.25 -32.71
N THR A 81 1.53 21.98 -31.43
CA THR A 81 1.79 23.02 -30.42
C THR A 81 3.27 23.44 -30.44
N PRO A 82 3.58 24.76 -30.45
CA PRO A 82 4.95 25.22 -30.29
C PRO A 82 5.55 24.74 -28.96
N PRO A 83 6.90 24.47 -28.91
CA PRO A 83 7.54 24.07 -27.68
C PRO A 83 7.35 25.08 -26.55
N GLY A 84 6.92 24.60 -25.37
CA GLY A 84 6.68 25.44 -24.20
C GLY A 84 5.95 24.70 -23.08
N PRO A 85 5.57 25.38 -21.99
CA PRO A 85 4.84 24.76 -20.86
C PRO A 85 3.56 24.06 -21.29
N GLN A 86 2.87 24.57 -22.33
CA GLN A 86 1.65 23.98 -22.87
C GLN A 86 1.89 22.56 -23.42
N THR A 87 3.08 22.27 -23.95
CA THR A 87 3.45 20.92 -24.39
C THR A 87 3.33 19.94 -23.23
N VAL A 88 3.88 20.28 -22.06
CA VAL A 88 3.87 19.42 -20.87
C VAL A 88 2.43 19.22 -20.35
N LEU A 89 1.62 20.26 -20.34
CA LEU A 89 0.20 20.18 -19.96
C LEU A 89 -0.59 19.22 -20.85
N ILE A 90 -0.34 19.22 -22.18
CA ILE A 90 -1.02 18.30 -23.09
C ILE A 90 -0.54 16.86 -22.88
N PHE A 91 0.75 16.64 -22.63
CA PHE A 91 1.28 15.31 -22.25
C PHE A 91 0.61 14.80 -20.98
N ASP A 92 0.47 15.64 -19.96
CA ASP A 92 -0.22 15.26 -18.71
C ASP A 92 -1.71 14.98 -18.93
N GLU A 93 -2.40 15.76 -19.77
CA GLU A 93 -3.80 15.52 -20.11
C GLU A 93 -3.97 14.18 -20.86
N LEU A 94 -3.01 13.84 -21.73
CA LEU A 94 -2.97 12.57 -22.42
C LEU A 94 -2.79 11.43 -21.41
N SER A 95 -1.81 11.54 -20.51
CA SER A 95 -1.59 10.59 -19.43
C SER A 95 -2.82 10.46 -18.53
N ASP A 96 -3.42 11.56 -18.07
CA ASP A 96 -4.64 11.54 -17.24
C ASP A 96 -5.81 10.83 -17.93
N SER A 97 -5.99 11.06 -19.24
CA SER A 97 -7.10 10.45 -19.97
C SER A 97 -7.02 8.92 -20.03
N LEU A 98 -5.82 8.37 -20.09
CA LEU A 98 -5.57 6.93 -20.07
C LEU A 98 -5.60 6.37 -18.65
N CYS A 99 -4.94 7.04 -17.70
CA CYS A 99 -4.89 6.63 -16.31
C CYS A 99 -6.27 6.58 -15.65
N ARG A 100 -7.18 7.48 -15.99
CA ARG A 100 -8.56 7.45 -15.47
C ARG A 100 -9.33 6.17 -15.79
N VAL A 101 -8.95 5.46 -16.85
CA VAL A 101 -9.51 4.14 -17.18
C VAL A 101 -8.64 3.04 -16.62
N ALA A 102 -7.33 3.11 -16.83
CA ALA A 102 -6.38 2.07 -16.44
C ALA A 102 -6.33 1.87 -14.92
N ASP A 103 -6.18 2.94 -14.14
CA ASP A 103 -6.08 2.86 -12.68
C ASP A 103 -7.33 2.24 -12.05
N LEU A 104 -8.51 2.67 -12.49
CA LEU A 104 -9.78 2.15 -12.02
C LEU A 104 -9.98 0.70 -12.44
N ALA A 105 -9.62 0.36 -13.68
CA ALA A 105 -9.70 -0.99 -14.20
C ALA A 105 -8.72 -1.93 -13.47
N ASP A 106 -7.53 -1.45 -13.14
CA ASP A 106 -6.52 -2.21 -12.40
C ASP A 106 -7.02 -2.68 -11.03
N PHE A 107 -7.76 -1.83 -10.33
CA PHE A 107 -8.44 -2.20 -9.09
C PHE A 107 -9.60 -3.17 -9.35
N VAL A 108 -10.49 -2.86 -10.29
CA VAL A 108 -11.73 -3.62 -10.52
C VAL A 108 -11.45 -5.05 -10.98
N LYS A 109 -10.43 -5.27 -11.84
CA LYS A 109 -10.04 -6.61 -12.31
C LYS A 109 -9.62 -7.55 -11.17
N ILE A 110 -9.17 -6.97 -10.05
CA ILE A 110 -8.67 -7.73 -8.90
C ILE A 110 -9.77 -7.90 -7.84
N ALA A 111 -10.52 -6.84 -7.54
CA ALA A 111 -11.31 -6.74 -6.31
C ALA A 111 -12.83 -6.79 -6.50
N HIS A 112 -13.35 -6.69 -7.73
CA HIS A 112 -14.78 -6.71 -7.94
C HIS A 112 -15.36 -8.12 -7.76
N PRO A 113 -16.49 -8.31 -7.01
CA PRO A 113 -17.06 -9.63 -6.77
C PRO A 113 -17.61 -10.31 -8.06
N GLU A 114 -18.15 -9.52 -9.00
CA GLU A 114 -18.72 -10.07 -10.24
C GLU A 114 -17.63 -10.31 -11.31
N VAL A 115 -17.56 -11.54 -11.81
CA VAL A 115 -16.57 -11.96 -12.84
C VAL A 115 -16.66 -11.10 -14.09
N ALA A 116 -17.86 -10.77 -14.55
CA ALA A 116 -18.04 -9.96 -15.76
C ALA A 116 -17.39 -8.56 -15.68
N PHE A 117 -17.42 -7.93 -14.50
CA PHE A 117 -16.70 -6.67 -14.26
C PHE A 117 -15.19 -6.87 -14.28
N ARG A 118 -14.67 -7.97 -13.67
CA ARG A 118 -13.24 -8.26 -13.68
C ARG A 118 -12.72 -8.50 -15.10
N GLU A 119 -13.43 -9.28 -15.91
CA GLU A 119 -13.07 -9.55 -17.31
C GLU A 119 -13.10 -8.29 -18.18
N ALA A 120 -14.15 -7.46 -18.04
CA ALA A 120 -14.24 -6.19 -18.75
C ALA A 120 -13.13 -5.19 -18.36
N ALA A 121 -12.78 -5.15 -17.09
CA ALA A 121 -11.67 -4.32 -16.58
C ALA A 121 -10.31 -4.83 -17.09
N GLU A 122 -10.09 -6.15 -17.11
CA GLU A 122 -8.85 -6.75 -17.63
C GLU A 122 -8.67 -6.43 -19.13
N GLU A 123 -9.74 -6.50 -19.92
CA GLU A 123 -9.68 -6.14 -21.35
C GLU A 123 -9.37 -4.64 -21.53
N ALA A 124 -9.96 -3.78 -20.69
CA ALA A 124 -9.68 -2.35 -20.71
C ALA A 124 -8.20 -2.07 -20.34
N CYS A 125 -7.65 -2.73 -19.32
CA CYS A 125 -6.23 -2.64 -18.96
C CYS A 125 -5.33 -3.04 -20.12
N ARG A 126 -5.61 -4.17 -20.77
CA ARG A 126 -4.83 -4.66 -21.92
C ARG A 126 -4.85 -3.69 -23.09
N SER A 127 -6.01 -3.17 -23.42
CA SER A 127 -6.18 -2.22 -24.52
C SER A 127 -5.46 -0.89 -24.25
N ILE A 128 -5.61 -0.34 -23.04
CA ILE A 128 -4.93 0.90 -22.65
C ILE A 128 -3.41 0.67 -22.59
N GLY A 129 -2.95 -0.44 -22.04
CA GLY A 129 -1.53 -0.80 -22.02
C GLY A 129 -0.94 -0.87 -23.44
N THR A 130 -1.62 -1.49 -24.38
CA THR A 130 -1.21 -1.51 -25.79
C THR A 130 -1.13 -0.09 -26.39
N MET A 131 -2.04 0.81 -26.00
CA MET A 131 -1.97 2.20 -26.46
C MET A 131 -0.77 2.93 -25.85
N VAL A 132 -0.47 2.74 -24.57
CA VAL A 132 0.70 3.33 -23.91
C VAL A 132 1.99 2.90 -24.61
N GLU A 133 2.15 1.63 -24.94
CA GLU A 133 3.32 1.14 -25.69
C GLU A 133 3.46 1.83 -27.07
N LYS A 134 2.34 2.01 -27.77
CA LYS A 134 2.33 2.76 -29.05
C LYS A 134 2.72 4.24 -28.86
N LEU A 135 2.28 4.86 -27.78
CA LEU A 135 2.61 6.26 -27.48
C LEU A 135 4.09 6.40 -27.11
N ASN A 136 4.62 5.52 -26.28
CA ASN A 136 6.02 5.53 -25.85
C ASN A 136 6.99 5.26 -27.01
N THR A 137 6.50 4.71 -28.12
CA THR A 137 7.27 4.49 -29.34
C THR A 137 6.89 5.44 -30.48
N ASN A 138 6.11 6.49 -30.20
CA ASN A 138 5.70 7.49 -31.19
C ASN A 138 6.76 8.57 -31.36
N VAL A 139 7.37 8.61 -32.57
CA VAL A 139 8.48 9.53 -32.90
C VAL A 139 8.05 11.00 -32.86
N ASP A 140 6.84 11.32 -33.33
CA ASP A 140 6.35 12.70 -33.37
C ASP A 140 6.14 13.27 -31.98
N LEU A 141 5.62 12.45 -31.05
CA LEU A 141 5.50 12.80 -29.63
C LEU A 141 6.90 13.04 -29.02
N TYR A 142 7.81 12.09 -29.20
CA TYR A 142 9.18 12.23 -28.72
C TYR A 142 9.84 13.51 -29.23
N GLN A 143 9.76 13.78 -30.54
CA GLN A 143 10.33 14.98 -31.12
C GLN A 143 9.70 16.27 -30.60
N SER A 144 8.40 16.27 -30.29
CA SER A 144 7.73 17.44 -29.72
C SER A 144 8.30 17.80 -28.35
N LEU A 145 8.57 16.79 -27.52
CA LEU A 145 9.17 16.97 -26.20
C LEU A 145 10.68 17.27 -26.31
N GLN A 146 11.39 16.61 -27.23
CA GLN A 146 12.80 16.82 -27.46
C GLN A 146 13.08 18.27 -27.88
N ARG A 147 12.26 18.86 -28.77
CA ARG A 147 12.37 20.27 -29.17
C ARG A 147 12.23 21.22 -27.96
N LEU A 148 11.37 20.91 -26.99
CA LEU A 148 11.25 21.70 -25.77
C LEU A 148 12.52 21.59 -24.92
N LEU A 149 13.00 20.36 -24.66
CA LEU A 149 14.13 20.12 -23.77
C LEU A 149 15.49 20.48 -24.38
N ALA A 150 15.59 20.57 -25.71
CA ALA A 150 16.79 21.03 -26.40
C ALA A 150 17.00 22.56 -26.34
N ASP A 151 15.91 23.32 -26.12
CA ASP A 151 16.00 24.78 -26.00
C ASP A 151 16.26 25.20 -24.54
N LYS A 152 17.52 25.47 -24.22
CA LYS A 152 17.93 25.85 -22.87
C LYS A 152 17.16 27.06 -22.32
N LYS A 153 16.81 28.04 -23.16
CA LYS A 153 16.08 29.24 -22.70
C LYS A 153 14.65 28.88 -22.30
N LEU A 154 14.02 27.99 -23.06
CA LEU A 154 12.69 27.49 -22.69
C LEU A 154 12.75 26.68 -21.41
N VAL A 155 13.69 25.75 -21.30
CA VAL A 155 13.88 24.92 -20.09
C VAL A 155 14.12 25.76 -18.84
N ASP A 156 15.00 26.78 -18.94
CA ASP A 156 15.30 27.68 -17.83
C ASP A 156 14.09 28.57 -17.42
N SER A 157 13.10 28.73 -18.31
CA SER A 157 11.87 29.47 -18.05
C SER A 157 10.76 28.62 -17.41
N LEU A 158 10.90 27.29 -17.42
CA LEU A 158 9.92 26.39 -16.80
C LEU A 158 10.05 26.43 -15.27
N ASP A 159 8.91 26.33 -14.58
CA ASP A 159 8.95 26.06 -13.14
C ASP A 159 9.52 24.65 -12.88
N PRO A 160 10.07 24.41 -11.68
CA PRO A 160 10.77 23.15 -11.37
C PRO A 160 9.91 21.89 -11.56
N GLU A 161 8.61 21.94 -11.23
CA GLU A 161 7.71 20.79 -11.39
C GLU A 161 7.45 20.50 -12.88
N THR A 162 7.14 21.53 -13.67
CA THR A 162 6.92 21.40 -15.11
C THR A 162 8.14 20.84 -15.82
N ARG A 163 9.34 21.35 -15.47
CA ARG A 163 10.60 20.83 -16.00
C ARG A 163 10.78 19.36 -15.67
N ARG A 164 10.59 18.98 -14.39
CA ARG A 164 10.73 17.59 -13.96
C ARG A 164 9.75 16.65 -14.68
N VAL A 165 8.49 17.05 -14.83
CA VAL A 165 7.50 16.25 -15.55
C VAL A 165 7.89 16.07 -17.01
N ALA A 166 8.41 17.10 -17.67
CA ALA A 166 8.95 16.98 -19.03
C ALA A 166 10.12 15.98 -19.10
N GLU A 167 11.04 16.04 -18.14
CA GLU A 167 12.19 15.12 -18.04
C GLU A 167 11.72 13.68 -17.79
N LEU A 168 10.68 13.46 -16.95
CA LEU A 168 10.12 12.14 -16.71
C LEU A 168 9.44 11.55 -17.94
N PHE A 169 8.64 12.31 -18.68
CA PHE A 169 8.09 11.86 -19.96
C PHE A 169 9.17 11.53 -20.99
N MET A 170 10.25 12.33 -21.03
CA MET A 170 11.39 12.03 -21.89
C MET A 170 12.05 10.71 -21.49
N PHE A 171 12.23 10.48 -20.20
CA PHE A 171 12.79 9.24 -19.69
C PHE A 171 11.92 8.03 -20.07
N ASP A 172 10.57 8.14 -20.00
CA ASP A 172 9.66 7.07 -20.42
C ASP A 172 9.82 6.69 -21.89
N PHE A 173 10.04 7.68 -22.76
CA PHE A 173 10.37 7.44 -24.17
C PHE A 173 11.72 6.73 -24.34
N GLU A 174 12.74 7.18 -23.61
CA GLU A 174 14.09 6.64 -23.72
C GLU A 174 14.19 5.19 -23.23
N ILE A 175 13.57 4.85 -22.10
CA ILE A 175 13.54 3.47 -21.60
C ILE A 175 12.72 2.53 -22.50
N SER A 176 11.76 3.08 -23.26
CA SER A 176 11.00 2.32 -24.27
C SER A 176 11.77 2.14 -25.59
N GLY A 177 13.01 2.65 -25.68
CA GLY A 177 13.88 2.47 -26.82
C GLY A 177 13.58 3.36 -28.02
N ILE A 178 12.91 4.51 -27.81
CA ILE A 178 12.53 5.44 -28.89
C ILE A 178 13.73 5.94 -29.72
N HIS A 179 14.89 6.08 -29.09
CA HIS A 179 16.16 6.52 -29.69
C HIS A 179 16.80 5.46 -30.60
N LEU A 180 16.31 4.21 -30.55
CA LEU A 180 16.80 3.12 -31.40
C LEU A 180 16.33 3.29 -32.84
N ASP A 181 17.05 2.68 -33.77
CA ASP A 181 16.56 2.53 -35.14
C ASP A 181 15.25 1.73 -35.22
N GLN A 182 14.53 1.84 -36.33
CA GLN A 182 13.18 1.28 -36.46
C GLN A 182 13.13 -0.24 -36.22
N GLU A 183 14.15 -0.98 -36.68
CA GLU A 183 14.19 -2.43 -36.52
C GLU A 183 14.44 -2.83 -35.07
N LYS A 184 15.42 -2.23 -34.42
CA LYS A 184 15.72 -2.46 -33.00
C LYS A 184 14.57 -2.02 -32.10
N ARG A 185 13.92 -0.89 -32.41
CA ARG A 185 12.74 -0.42 -31.66
C ARG A 185 11.61 -1.42 -31.73
N LYS A 186 11.29 -1.94 -32.91
CA LYS A 186 10.28 -2.98 -33.07
C LYS A 186 10.61 -4.20 -32.20
N ARG A 187 11.89 -4.65 -32.27
CA ARG A 187 12.35 -5.77 -31.44
C ARG A 187 12.27 -5.48 -29.94
N ALA A 188 12.56 -4.26 -29.52
CA ALA A 188 12.42 -3.85 -28.11
C ALA A 188 10.95 -3.93 -27.64
N VAL A 189 10.01 -3.45 -28.44
CA VAL A 189 8.57 -3.56 -28.17
C VAL A 189 8.13 -5.04 -28.09
N ASP A 190 8.52 -5.88 -29.04
CA ASP A 190 8.19 -7.31 -29.04
C ASP A 190 8.74 -8.02 -27.79
N LEU A 191 9.95 -7.62 -27.33
CA LEU A 191 10.54 -8.15 -26.09
C LEU A 191 9.79 -7.68 -24.85
N ASN A 192 9.41 -6.38 -24.77
CA ASN A 192 8.64 -5.86 -23.66
C ASN A 192 7.27 -6.55 -23.53
N VAL A 193 6.55 -6.76 -24.64
CA VAL A 193 5.30 -7.52 -24.65
C VAL A 193 5.54 -8.94 -24.13
N LYS A 194 6.60 -9.62 -24.58
CA LYS A 194 6.94 -10.96 -24.11
C LYS A 194 7.30 -10.99 -22.62
N ILE A 195 7.96 -9.96 -22.11
CA ILE A 195 8.26 -9.82 -20.67
C ILE A 195 6.96 -9.69 -19.90
N LEU A 196 6.00 -8.87 -20.34
CA LEU A 196 4.70 -8.73 -19.70
C LEU A 196 3.93 -10.05 -19.64
N ASP A 197 3.90 -10.82 -20.74
CA ASP A 197 3.26 -12.13 -20.80
C ASP A 197 3.90 -13.14 -19.83
N LEU A 198 5.25 -13.19 -19.81
CA LEU A 198 5.99 -14.08 -18.89
C LEU A 198 5.81 -13.65 -17.43
N SER A 199 5.77 -12.35 -17.17
CA SER A 199 5.53 -11.79 -15.84
C SER A 199 4.15 -12.18 -15.32
N SER A 200 3.14 -12.04 -16.15
CA SER A 200 1.77 -12.45 -15.82
C SER A 200 1.69 -13.95 -15.53
N ALA A 201 2.32 -14.77 -16.36
CA ALA A 201 2.36 -16.23 -16.17
C ALA A 201 3.09 -16.61 -14.87
N PHE A 202 4.21 -15.95 -14.56
CA PHE A 202 4.95 -16.16 -13.32
C PHE A 202 4.10 -15.81 -12.09
N LEU A 203 3.49 -14.62 -12.08
CA LEU A 203 2.65 -14.16 -10.97
C LEU A 203 1.45 -15.08 -10.77
N MET A 204 0.79 -15.53 -11.84
CA MET A 204 -0.28 -16.53 -11.74
C MET A 204 0.21 -17.82 -11.09
N GLY A 205 1.41 -18.29 -11.47
CA GLY A 205 2.03 -19.49 -10.87
C GLY A 205 2.29 -19.34 -9.37
N THR A 206 2.59 -18.13 -8.89
CA THR A 206 2.82 -17.87 -7.45
C THR A 206 1.55 -17.84 -6.60
N HIS A 207 0.39 -17.61 -7.22
CA HIS A 207 -0.90 -17.57 -6.51
C HIS A 207 -1.45 -18.94 -6.14
N PHE A 208 -1.01 -20.00 -6.81
CA PHE A 208 -1.45 -21.34 -6.47
C PHE A 208 -0.68 -21.86 -5.26
N PRO A 209 -1.36 -22.33 -4.19
CA PRO A 209 -0.70 -22.95 -3.07
C PRO A 209 0.04 -24.21 -3.52
N ASN A 210 1.29 -24.38 -3.07
CA ASN A 210 1.97 -25.64 -3.27
C ASN A 210 1.36 -26.68 -2.33
N THR A 211 0.92 -27.77 -2.90
CA THR A 211 0.35 -28.88 -2.15
C THR A 211 1.18 -30.15 -2.32
N ILE A 212 1.23 -30.95 -1.28
CA ILE A 212 1.82 -32.29 -1.30
C ILE A 212 0.75 -33.32 -0.96
N GLY A 213 0.79 -34.47 -1.61
CA GLY A 213 -0.10 -35.57 -1.27
C GLY A 213 0.07 -36.01 0.16
N LYS A 214 -1.00 -36.10 0.93
CA LYS A 214 -0.98 -36.48 2.35
C LYS A 214 -0.27 -37.83 2.57
N HIS A 215 -0.35 -38.74 1.62
CA HIS A 215 0.30 -40.05 1.64
C HIS A 215 1.84 -39.97 1.59
N LEU A 216 2.41 -38.87 1.10
CA LEU A 216 3.86 -38.62 1.05
C LEU A 216 4.41 -38.08 2.36
N LEU A 217 3.54 -37.66 3.29
CA LEU A 217 3.96 -37.15 4.57
C LEU A 217 4.47 -38.28 5.46
N PRO A 218 5.55 -38.06 6.25
CA PRO A 218 5.97 -38.97 7.30
C PRO A 218 4.82 -39.28 8.25
N GLU A 219 4.73 -40.52 8.70
CA GLU A 219 3.63 -41.00 9.56
C GLU A 219 3.51 -40.18 10.84
N ARG A 220 4.63 -39.76 11.43
CA ARG A 220 4.72 -38.98 12.67
C ARG A 220 3.99 -37.64 12.61
N ILE A 221 3.89 -37.01 11.41
CA ILE A 221 3.26 -35.69 11.23
C ILE A 221 1.89 -35.80 10.51
N ARG A 222 1.58 -36.94 9.91
CA ARG A 222 0.34 -37.15 9.13
C ARG A 222 -0.93 -36.95 9.97
N HIS A 223 -0.88 -37.33 11.25
CA HIS A 223 -2.01 -37.19 12.17
C HIS A 223 -2.41 -35.72 12.43
N HIS A 224 -1.46 -34.78 12.35
CA HIS A 224 -1.78 -33.36 12.50
C HIS A 224 -2.66 -32.82 11.35
N PHE A 225 -2.69 -33.55 10.24
CA PHE A 225 -3.46 -33.21 9.06
C PHE A 225 -4.68 -34.13 8.85
N GLU A 226 -5.25 -34.71 9.90
CA GLU A 226 -6.38 -35.62 9.81
C GLU A 226 -7.60 -35.00 9.12
N LEU A 227 -7.85 -33.71 9.37
CA LEU A 227 -8.94 -32.95 8.77
C LEU A 227 -8.64 -32.42 7.36
N ALA A 228 -7.38 -32.50 6.90
CA ALA A 228 -7.03 -32.13 5.53
C ALA A 228 -7.51 -33.21 4.55
N GLY A 229 -7.85 -32.81 3.33
CA GLY A 229 -8.13 -33.74 2.23
C GLY A 229 -6.89 -34.54 1.82
N ASP A 230 -6.89 -35.04 0.58
CA ASP A 230 -5.78 -35.84 0.05
C ASP A 230 -4.47 -35.06 -0.14
N HIS A 231 -4.52 -33.73 -0.11
CA HIS A 231 -3.40 -32.83 -0.26
C HIS A 231 -3.31 -31.85 0.92
N VAL A 232 -2.09 -31.58 1.34
CA VAL A 232 -1.75 -30.64 2.40
C VAL A 232 -1.01 -29.46 1.79
N VAL A 233 -1.36 -28.23 2.20
CA VAL A 233 -0.65 -27.02 1.77
C VAL A 233 0.73 -27.01 2.43
N VAL A 234 1.78 -26.85 1.61
CA VAL A 234 3.19 -26.95 2.07
C VAL A 234 3.51 -25.96 3.19
N ASP A 235 2.92 -24.77 3.14
CA ASP A 235 3.13 -23.76 4.18
C ASP A 235 2.60 -24.18 5.57
N SER A 236 1.62 -25.07 5.62
CA SER A 236 1.12 -25.66 6.88
C SER A 236 2.09 -26.69 7.51
N LEU A 237 3.03 -27.22 6.72
CA LEU A 237 4.02 -28.21 7.20
C LEU A 237 5.17 -27.57 7.97
N ARG A 238 5.42 -26.28 7.76
CA ARG A 238 6.56 -25.56 8.36
C ARG A 238 6.45 -25.40 9.88
N ALA A 239 5.25 -25.54 10.43
CA ALA A 239 5.00 -25.33 11.85
C ALA A 239 5.39 -26.51 12.76
N GLU A 240 5.76 -27.70 12.22
CA GLU A 240 5.71 -28.95 12.99
C GLU A 240 6.97 -29.85 12.90
N VAL A 241 8.10 -29.42 12.36
CA VAL A 241 9.31 -30.25 12.28
C VAL A 241 10.45 -29.66 13.11
N PRO A 242 10.66 -30.07 14.35
CA PRO A 242 11.95 -29.88 15.01
C PRO A 242 12.69 -31.19 15.00
N ASP A 243 13.99 -31.18 14.73
CA ASP A 243 15.00 -32.05 15.34
C ASP A 243 16.35 -32.08 14.60
N ASP A 244 16.74 -30.98 13.93
CA ASP A 244 18.16 -30.82 13.59
C ASP A 244 18.73 -29.60 14.33
N LEU A 245 19.91 -29.78 14.91
CA LEU A 245 20.60 -28.76 15.71
C LEU A 245 21.12 -27.57 14.89
N GLU A 246 20.90 -27.57 13.59
CA GLU A 246 21.32 -26.50 12.68
C GLU A 246 20.12 -25.66 12.27
N LEU A 247 20.25 -24.33 12.43
CA LEU A 247 19.20 -23.36 12.11
C LEU A 247 19.02 -23.30 10.60
N MET A 248 17.81 -23.59 10.13
CA MET A 248 17.46 -23.61 8.72
C MET A 248 16.70 -22.32 8.31
N PRO A 249 16.63 -21.96 7.02
CA PRO A 249 15.99 -20.72 6.56
C PRO A 249 14.50 -20.54 6.94
N TRP A 250 13.81 -21.61 7.27
CA TRP A 250 12.40 -21.59 7.72
C TRP A 250 12.24 -21.49 9.23
N ASP A 251 13.29 -21.63 10.02
CA ASP A 251 13.22 -21.65 11.49
C ASP A 251 13.07 -20.25 12.13
N PRO A 252 13.68 -19.17 11.60
CA PRO A 252 13.63 -17.86 12.26
C PRO A 252 12.23 -17.36 12.60
N PRO A 253 11.20 -17.46 11.72
CA PRO A 253 9.84 -17.04 12.08
C PRO A 253 9.25 -17.81 13.27
N TYR A 254 9.51 -19.10 13.35
CA TYR A 254 9.06 -19.95 14.45
C TYR A 254 9.72 -19.55 15.78
N TYR A 255 11.05 -19.53 15.81
CA TYR A 255 11.78 -19.23 17.05
C TYR A 255 11.59 -17.78 17.49
N SER A 256 11.50 -16.83 16.57
CA SER A 256 11.17 -15.44 16.92
C SER A 256 9.77 -15.33 17.52
N GLY A 257 8.79 -16.07 16.97
CA GLY A 257 7.45 -16.17 17.52
C GLY A 257 7.43 -16.77 18.92
N LEU A 258 8.18 -17.85 19.14
CA LEU A 258 8.31 -18.50 20.45
C LEU A 258 8.93 -17.55 21.48
N ILE A 259 10.03 -16.87 21.14
CA ILE A 259 10.69 -15.90 22.02
C ILE A 259 9.73 -14.74 22.37
N ARG A 260 8.98 -14.23 21.39
CA ARG A 260 7.98 -13.16 21.63
C ARG A 260 6.89 -13.64 22.58
N ALA A 261 6.40 -14.86 22.41
CA ALA A 261 5.39 -15.44 23.29
C ALA A 261 5.92 -15.65 24.72
N GLU A 262 7.07 -16.31 24.87
CA GLU A 262 7.62 -16.67 26.19
C GLU A 262 8.16 -15.48 26.96
N ARG A 263 8.94 -14.60 26.33
CA ARG A 263 9.60 -13.48 27.04
C ARG A 263 8.70 -12.26 27.20
N PHE A 264 7.85 -11.98 26.22
CA PHE A 264 7.06 -10.75 26.19
C PHE A 264 5.56 -10.98 26.36
N ASN A 265 5.12 -12.25 26.43
CA ASN A 265 3.70 -12.62 26.52
C ASN A 265 2.85 -11.92 25.42
N ILE A 266 3.37 -11.97 24.17
CA ILE A 266 2.70 -11.39 23.02
C ILE A 266 1.79 -12.44 22.41
N GLU A 267 0.57 -12.50 22.95
CA GLU A 267 -0.53 -13.24 22.33
C GLU A 267 -1.53 -12.25 21.73
N PRO A 268 -1.90 -12.40 20.44
CA PRO A 268 -2.86 -11.51 19.78
C PRO A 268 -4.17 -11.37 20.58
N SER A 269 -4.65 -12.44 21.19
CA SER A 269 -5.86 -12.47 22.02
C SER A 269 -5.86 -11.49 23.19
N LEU A 270 -4.70 -11.14 23.73
CA LEU A 270 -4.56 -10.18 24.83
C LEU A 270 -4.64 -8.73 24.35
N TYR A 271 -4.23 -8.45 23.11
CA TYR A 271 -4.14 -7.11 22.54
C TYR A 271 -5.35 -6.72 21.70
N CYS A 272 -5.90 -7.65 20.93
CA CYS A 272 -7.04 -7.39 20.04
C CYS A 272 -8.23 -6.67 20.71
N PRO A 273 -8.60 -6.94 21.97
CA PRO A 273 -9.68 -6.23 22.63
C PRO A 273 -9.51 -4.72 22.74
N PHE A 274 -8.28 -4.22 22.64
CA PHE A 274 -7.96 -2.79 22.72
C PHE A 274 -7.90 -2.11 21.34
N PHE A 275 -7.85 -2.88 20.26
CA PHE A 275 -7.71 -2.39 18.89
C PHE A 275 -8.97 -2.69 18.06
N SER A 276 -10.13 -2.17 18.49
CA SER A 276 -11.29 -2.22 17.61
C SER A 276 -11.06 -1.31 16.40
N LEU A 277 -11.50 -1.73 15.21
CA LEU A 277 -11.32 -0.96 13.97
C LEU A 277 -11.84 0.48 14.10
N GLY A 278 -13.00 0.66 14.75
CA GLY A 278 -13.55 1.99 15.02
C GLY A 278 -12.62 2.86 15.87
N ALA A 279 -11.99 2.28 16.91
CA ALA A 279 -11.01 3.00 17.74
C ALA A 279 -9.75 3.37 16.96
N CYS A 280 -9.23 2.46 16.14
CA CYS A 280 -8.06 2.70 15.31
C CYS A 280 -8.30 3.82 14.30
N MET A 281 -9.47 3.84 13.64
CA MET A 281 -9.87 4.91 12.70
C MET A 281 -10.04 6.26 13.42
N GLU A 282 -10.55 6.26 14.64
CA GLU A 282 -10.61 7.45 15.50
C GLU A 282 -9.21 7.98 15.80
N GLY A 283 -8.29 7.08 16.18
CA GLY A 283 -6.90 7.42 16.45
C GLY A 283 -6.19 8.03 15.24
N LEU A 284 -6.39 7.46 14.06
CA LEU A 284 -5.88 7.99 12.80
C LEU A 284 -6.44 9.39 12.50
N SER A 285 -7.75 9.58 12.63
CA SER A 285 -8.38 10.88 12.41
C SER A 285 -7.86 11.94 13.38
N LEU A 286 -7.66 11.57 14.65
CA LEU A 286 -7.07 12.47 15.66
C LEU A 286 -5.62 12.82 15.33
N LEU A 287 -4.82 11.82 14.94
CA LEU A 287 -3.42 12.02 14.56
C LEU A 287 -3.31 12.97 13.37
N PHE A 288 -4.05 12.69 12.30
CA PHE A 288 -4.03 13.53 11.10
C PHE A 288 -4.53 14.95 11.35
N ASN A 289 -5.54 15.12 12.21
CA ASN A 289 -6.02 16.44 12.58
C ASN A 289 -4.95 17.24 13.33
N ARG A 290 -4.32 16.64 14.36
CA ARG A 290 -3.29 17.31 15.15
C ARG A 290 -2.02 17.58 14.36
N LEU A 291 -1.62 16.63 13.51
CA LEU A 291 -0.34 16.68 12.81
C LEU A 291 -0.41 17.47 11.50
N LEU A 292 -1.47 17.25 10.71
CA LEU A 292 -1.60 17.72 9.33
C LEU A 292 -2.80 18.67 9.10
N GLY A 293 -3.66 18.89 10.10
CA GLY A 293 -4.91 19.65 9.93
C GLY A 293 -5.96 18.96 9.07
N VAL A 294 -5.87 17.65 8.96
CA VAL A 294 -6.75 16.84 8.12
C VAL A 294 -7.78 16.10 8.98
N SER A 295 -9.04 16.17 8.58
CA SER A 295 -10.14 15.45 9.22
C SER A 295 -10.78 14.49 8.23
N LEU A 296 -11.20 13.33 8.73
CA LEU A 296 -11.87 12.29 7.96
C LEU A 296 -13.37 12.31 8.28
N TYR A 297 -14.20 12.28 7.25
CA TYR A 297 -15.66 12.23 7.37
C TYR A 297 -16.24 11.08 6.59
N GLY A 298 -17.08 10.25 7.24
CA GLY A 298 -17.80 9.20 6.56
C GLY A 298 -18.91 9.77 5.67
N GLU A 299 -18.90 9.41 4.40
CA GLU A 299 -19.98 9.69 3.45
C GLU A 299 -20.73 8.42 3.07
N GLN A 300 -22.02 8.55 2.78
CA GLN A 300 -22.81 7.45 2.23
C GLN A 300 -22.59 7.36 0.72
N PRO A 301 -22.07 6.23 0.20
CA PRO A 301 -21.96 6.03 -1.23
C PRO A 301 -23.34 6.07 -1.91
N ALA A 302 -23.41 6.60 -3.12
CA ALA A 302 -24.59 6.50 -3.95
C ALA A 302 -24.83 5.04 -4.38
N LYS A 303 -26.04 4.74 -4.83
CA LYS A 303 -26.38 3.40 -5.32
C LYS A 303 -25.55 3.04 -6.55
N GLY A 304 -24.81 1.92 -6.49
CA GLY A 304 -23.95 1.46 -7.59
C GLY A 304 -22.56 2.11 -7.62
N GLU A 305 -22.26 3.00 -6.68
CA GLU A 305 -20.96 3.66 -6.56
C GLU A 305 -19.87 2.72 -6.02
N VAL A 306 -20.26 1.76 -5.18
CA VAL A 306 -19.36 0.77 -4.57
C VAL A 306 -19.72 -0.64 -5.02
N TRP A 307 -18.72 -1.53 -5.02
CA TRP A 307 -18.78 -2.93 -5.46
C TRP A 307 -19.21 -3.91 -4.37
N SER A 308 -19.21 -3.47 -3.10
CA SER A 308 -19.68 -4.25 -1.95
C SER A 308 -20.32 -3.33 -0.91
N GLU A 309 -21.34 -3.82 -0.20
CA GLU A 309 -22.02 -3.09 0.87
C GLU A 309 -21.11 -2.80 2.07
N ASP A 310 -20.00 -3.53 2.20
CA ASP A 310 -19.02 -3.38 3.27
C ASP A 310 -18.03 -2.23 3.00
N VAL A 311 -17.96 -1.71 1.79
CA VAL A 311 -17.09 -0.58 1.45
C VAL A 311 -17.58 0.70 2.11
N ARG A 312 -16.68 1.44 2.74
CA ARG A 312 -16.95 2.75 3.34
C ARG A 312 -16.26 3.84 2.52
N LYS A 313 -16.94 4.95 2.33
CA LYS A 313 -16.39 6.14 1.68
C LYS A 313 -16.05 7.19 2.71
N LEU A 314 -14.83 7.72 2.65
CA LEU A 314 -14.36 8.83 3.48
C LEU A 314 -14.08 10.06 2.61
N ALA A 315 -14.60 11.20 3.02
CA ALA A 315 -14.15 12.51 2.56
C ALA A 315 -12.97 12.95 3.44
N VAL A 316 -11.90 13.40 2.80
CA VAL A 316 -10.69 13.91 3.45
C VAL A 316 -10.70 15.42 3.33
N VAL A 317 -10.74 16.13 4.46
CA VAL A 317 -10.92 17.59 4.50
C VAL A 317 -9.78 18.23 5.29
N HIS A 318 -9.11 19.20 4.70
CA HIS A 318 -8.10 20.03 5.36
C HIS A 318 -8.74 21.30 5.91
N GLU A 319 -8.27 21.75 7.07
CA GLU A 319 -8.84 22.89 7.79
C GLU A 319 -8.86 24.22 7.01
N SER A 320 -7.91 24.44 6.11
CA SER A 320 -7.82 25.66 5.29
C SER A 320 -8.02 25.43 3.78
N GLU A 321 -7.75 24.21 3.26
CA GLU A 321 -7.86 23.90 1.83
C GLU A 321 -9.20 23.25 1.46
N GLY A 322 -10.03 22.90 2.46
CA GLY A 322 -11.31 22.25 2.26
C GLY A 322 -11.17 20.77 1.83
N LEU A 323 -12.05 20.31 0.95
CA LEU A 323 -12.07 18.93 0.49
C LEU A 323 -10.83 18.60 -0.34
N LEU A 324 -10.07 17.60 0.11
CA LEU A 324 -8.85 17.14 -0.54
C LEU A 324 -9.08 15.99 -1.52
N GLY A 325 -10.02 15.10 -1.23
CA GLY A 325 -10.29 13.92 -2.03
C GLY A 325 -11.09 12.87 -1.26
N TYR A 326 -11.16 11.66 -1.82
CA TYR A 326 -11.95 10.57 -1.27
C TYR A 326 -11.14 9.29 -1.13
N ILE A 327 -11.39 8.56 -0.02
CA ILE A 327 -10.84 7.23 0.24
C ILE A 327 -12.00 6.24 0.32
N TYR A 328 -11.95 5.20 -0.51
CA TYR A 328 -12.84 4.05 -0.39
C TYR A 328 -12.12 2.96 0.41
N CYS A 329 -12.72 2.57 1.52
CA CYS A 329 -12.18 1.60 2.46
C CYS A 329 -12.82 0.23 2.20
N ASP A 330 -12.12 -0.63 1.48
CA ASP A 330 -12.46 -2.02 1.23
C ASP A 330 -11.69 -2.92 2.20
N PHE A 331 -12.11 -2.91 3.47
CA PHE A 331 -11.31 -3.43 4.57
C PHE A 331 -11.58 -4.91 4.91
N PHE A 332 -12.73 -5.45 4.56
CA PHE A 332 -13.14 -6.76 5.07
C PHE A 332 -12.87 -7.89 4.09
N GLN A 333 -12.55 -9.06 4.66
CA GLN A 333 -12.41 -10.30 3.90
C GLN A 333 -13.73 -10.68 3.21
N ARG A 334 -13.63 -11.17 1.98
CA ARG A 334 -14.69 -11.85 1.24
C ARG A 334 -14.07 -12.88 0.29
N ALA A 335 -14.88 -13.88 -0.13
CA ALA A 335 -14.41 -15.02 -0.91
C ALA A 335 -13.74 -14.64 -2.24
N ASP A 336 -14.23 -13.57 -2.89
CA ASP A 336 -13.77 -13.13 -4.21
C ASP A 336 -12.68 -12.05 -4.16
N LYS A 337 -12.10 -11.82 -2.98
CA LYS A 337 -11.09 -10.80 -2.77
C LYS A 337 -9.73 -11.43 -2.50
N PRO A 338 -8.66 -10.98 -3.16
CA PRO A 338 -7.33 -11.50 -2.90
C PRO A 338 -6.87 -11.19 -1.47
N HIS A 339 -6.08 -12.07 -0.89
CA HIS A 339 -5.45 -11.89 0.42
C HIS A 339 -4.21 -10.97 0.28
N GLN A 340 -4.46 -9.73 -0.05
CA GLN A 340 -3.44 -8.72 -0.26
C GLN A 340 -3.93 -7.40 0.34
N ASP A 341 -3.07 -6.73 1.11
CA ASP A 341 -3.32 -5.40 1.63
C ASP A 341 -2.61 -4.40 0.72
N CYS A 342 -3.30 -3.42 0.18
CA CYS A 342 -2.68 -2.43 -0.70
C CYS A 342 -3.55 -1.19 -0.94
N HIS A 343 -2.87 -0.13 -1.38
CA HIS A 343 -3.41 1.13 -1.83
C HIS A 343 -3.52 1.16 -3.36
N PHE A 344 -4.67 1.61 -3.88
CA PHE A 344 -4.90 1.83 -5.31
C PHE A 344 -5.26 3.29 -5.58
N THR A 345 -4.58 3.91 -6.52
CA THR A 345 -5.04 5.17 -7.11
C THR A 345 -6.15 4.86 -8.11
N ILE A 346 -7.31 5.48 -7.94
CA ILE A 346 -8.45 5.38 -8.87
C ILE A 346 -8.50 6.58 -9.80
N ARG A 347 -8.12 7.73 -9.26
CA ARG A 347 -8.00 8.98 -10.00
C ARG A 347 -6.93 9.84 -9.35
N GLY A 348 -5.96 10.28 -10.13
CA GLY A 348 -4.91 11.17 -9.66
C GLY A 348 -5.40 12.62 -9.49
N GLY A 349 -4.75 13.37 -8.61
CA GLY A 349 -4.95 14.81 -8.49
C GLY A 349 -4.22 15.57 -9.59
N ARG A 350 -4.81 16.66 -10.08
CA ARG A 350 -4.16 17.59 -11.03
C ARG A 350 -4.84 18.95 -11.08
N LEU A 351 -4.11 19.95 -11.49
CA LEU A 351 -4.67 21.25 -11.83
C LEU A 351 -5.25 21.20 -13.25
N LYS A 352 -6.56 21.55 -13.42
CA LYS A 352 -7.21 21.62 -14.73
C LYS A 352 -6.96 22.97 -15.41
N GLU A 353 -7.21 23.03 -16.73
CA GLU A 353 -7.06 24.27 -17.52
C GLU A 353 -8.00 25.41 -17.05
N ASP A 354 -9.16 25.09 -16.47
CA ASP A 354 -10.13 26.04 -15.90
C ASP A 354 -9.72 26.60 -14.53
N GLY A 355 -8.60 26.13 -13.97
CA GLY A 355 -8.09 26.51 -12.66
C GLY A 355 -8.65 25.69 -11.50
N ASP A 356 -9.63 24.82 -11.73
CA ASP A 356 -10.12 23.87 -10.74
C ASP A 356 -9.11 22.76 -10.50
N TYR A 357 -9.13 22.18 -9.29
CA TYR A 357 -8.32 21.03 -8.96
C TYR A 357 -9.11 19.72 -9.07
N GLN A 358 -8.65 18.78 -9.91
CA GLN A 358 -9.17 17.42 -9.94
C GLN A 358 -8.81 16.72 -8.65
N LEU A 359 -9.80 16.34 -7.84
CA LEU A 359 -9.57 15.69 -6.56
C LEU A 359 -9.14 14.23 -6.75
N PRO A 360 -8.12 13.78 -6.01
CA PRO A 360 -7.70 12.37 -6.00
C PRO A 360 -8.78 11.48 -5.39
N VAL A 361 -8.86 10.26 -5.90
CA VAL A 361 -9.68 9.18 -5.37
C VAL A 361 -8.81 7.94 -5.24
N VAL A 362 -8.83 7.32 -4.07
CA VAL A 362 -8.05 6.10 -3.79
C VAL A 362 -8.91 5.02 -3.14
N VAL A 363 -8.47 3.78 -3.27
CA VAL A 363 -9.01 2.64 -2.51
C VAL A 363 -7.92 2.12 -1.59
N LEU A 364 -8.27 1.88 -0.34
CA LEU A 364 -7.49 1.05 0.56
C LEU A 364 -8.17 -0.31 0.67
N MET A 365 -7.47 -1.34 0.24
CA MET A 365 -7.92 -2.73 0.31
C MET A 365 -7.15 -3.45 1.42
N LEU A 366 -7.86 -3.99 2.41
CA LEU A 366 -7.31 -4.78 3.52
C LEU A 366 -8.06 -6.10 3.66
N ASN A 367 -7.51 -7.03 4.42
CA ASN A 367 -8.10 -8.34 4.69
C ASN A 367 -8.44 -8.52 6.19
N LEU A 368 -9.21 -7.59 6.73
CA LEU A 368 -9.62 -7.63 8.13
C LEU A 368 -10.77 -8.63 8.34
N PRO A 369 -10.83 -9.27 9.52
CA PRO A 369 -11.92 -10.18 9.85
C PRO A 369 -13.26 -9.43 9.89
N GLN A 370 -14.30 -10.11 9.43
CA GLN A 370 -15.67 -9.59 9.51
C GLN A 370 -16.09 -9.42 10.98
N SER A 371 -16.81 -8.34 11.26
CA SER A 371 -17.46 -8.17 12.57
C SER A 371 -18.59 -9.19 12.74
N SER A 372 -18.80 -9.71 13.94
CA SER A 372 -19.99 -10.49 14.26
C SER A 372 -21.11 -9.59 14.79
N ARG A 373 -22.34 -10.13 14.87
CA ARG A 373 -23.52 -9.35 15.36
C ARG A 373 -23.30 -8.68 16.72
N ASN A 374 -22.40 -9.23 17.56
CA ASN A 374 -22.19 -8.78 18.94
C ASN A 374 -20.78 -8.28 19.23
N LEU A 375 -19.84 -8.40 18.27
CA LEU A 375 -18.45 -8.04 18.45
C LEU A 375 -18.01 -7.10 17.32
N PRO A 376 -17.35 -5.98 17.63
CA PRO A 376 -16.71 -5.15 16.60
C PRO A 376 -15.57 -5.93 15.95
N THR A 377 -15.11 -5.49 14.79
CA THR A 377 -13.87 -5.97 14.21
C THR A 377 -12.71 -5.60 15.13
N LEU A 378 -11.99 -6.60 15.63
CA LEU A 378 -10.83 -6.46 16.50
C LEU A 378 -9.56 -6.77 15.71
N LEU A 379 -8.57 -5.89 15.80
CA LEU A 379 -7.33 -6.00 15.07
C LEU A 379 -6.21 -6.59 15.94
N THR A 380 -5.35 -7.40 15.34
CA THR A 380 -4.07 -7.71 15.97
C THR A 380 -3.18 -6.45 15.93
N PRO A 381 -2.13 -6.38 16.76
CA PRO A 381 -1.16 -5.29 16.68
C PRO A 381 -0.58 -5.08 15.27
N GLY A 382 -0.29 -6.18 14.56
CA GLY A 382 0.21 -6.11 13.17
C GLY A 382 -0.83 -5.59 12.19
N MET A 383 -2.09 -5.98 12.30
CA MET A 383 -3.17 -5.42 11.46
C MET A 383 -3.40 -3.93 11.74
N MET A 384 -3.28 -3.51 13.00
CA MET A 384 -3.39 -2.08 13.36
C MET A 384 -2.23 -1.28 12.74
N GLU A 385 -1.01 -1.78 12.85
CA GLU A 385 0.17 -1.16 12.24
C GLU A 385 0.04 -1.06 10.71
N ASN A 386 -0.42 -2.14 10.07
CA ASN A 386 -0.65 -2.15 8.62
C ASN A 386 -1.76 -1.19 8.17
N LEU A 387 -2.83 -1.04 8.96
CA LEU A 387 -3.84 -0.01 8.73
C LEU A 387 -3.22 1.41 8.74
N PHE A 388 -2.30 1.69 9.66
CA PHE A 388 -1.57 2.95 9.70
C PHE A 388 -0.67 3.11 8.48
N HIS A 389 0.03 2.04 8.08
CA HIS A 389 0.86 2.01 6.87
C HIS A 389 0.06 2.41 5.62
N GLU A 390 -1.03 1.72 5.33
CA GLU A 390 -1.87 1.98 4.15
C GLU A 390 -2.51 3.38 4.19
N MET A 391 -2.86 3.87 5.38
CA MET A 391 -3.33 5.25 5.55
C MET A 391 -2.22 6.28 5.30
N GLY A 392 -0.95 5.91 5.48
CA GLY A 392 0.20 6.73 5.06
C GLY A 392 0.22 6.97 3.56
N HIS A 393 0.03 5.93 2.75
CA HIS A 393 -0.13 6.05 1.30
C HIS A 393 -1.35 6.91 0.92
N ALA A 394 -2.49 6.69 1.59
CA ALA A 394 -3.68 7.48 1.33
C ALA A 394 -3.45 8.97 1.62
N MET A 395 -2.77 9.32 2.71
CA MET A 395 -2.44 10.72 3.01
C MET A 395 -1.45 11.31 2.01
N HIS A 396 -0.49 10.54 1.53
CA HIS A 396 0.39 10.98 0.44
C HIS A 396 -0.41 11.32 -0.82
N SER A 397 -1.38 10.49 -1.19
CA SER A 397 -2.27 10.74 -2.33
C SER A 397 -3.18 11.96 -2.12
N MET A 398 -3.70 12.17 -0.90
CA MET A 398 -4.61 13.28 -0.60
C MET A 398 -3.89 14.63 -0.48
N LEU A 399 -2.67 14.63 0.05
CA LEU A 399 -1.87 15.84 0.30
C LEU A 399 -0.89 16.16 -0.84
N GLY A 400 -0.71 15.25 -1.80
CA GLY A 400 0.02 15.48 -3.04
C GLY A 400 -0.73 16.48 -3.92
N ARG A 401 -0.39 17.76 -3.78
CA ARG A 401 -1.03 18.88 -4.49
C ARG A 401 -0.22 19.27 -5.72
N THR A 402 0.10 18.29 -6.53
CA THR A 402 0.86 18.49 -7.77
C THR A 402 -0.01 19.11 -8.86
N ARG A 403 0.63 19.89 -9.72
CA ARG A 403 0.00 20.47 -10.90
C ARG A 403 -0.36 19.39 -11.93
N TYR A 404 0.45 18.33 -11.98
CA TYR A 404 0.38 17.26 -12.96
C TYR A 404 -0.04 15.94 -12.31
N GLN A 405 -0.96 15.21 -12.99
CA GLN A 405 -1.36 13.89 -12.51
C GLN A 405 -0.25 12.84 -12.67
N HIS A 406 0.67 13.04 -13.63
CA HIS A 406 1.78 12.13 -13.89
C HIS A 406 2.69 11.95 -12.67
N VAL A 407 2.73 12.92 -11.77
CA VAL A 407 3.53 12.90 -10.53
C VAL A 407 2.68 12.98 -9.26
N THR A 408 1.39 12.69 -9.34
CA THR A 408 0.46 12.83 -8.21
C THR A 408 0.71 11.81 -7.09
N GLY A 409 0.71 12.27 -5.86
CA GLY A 409 0.75 11.41 -4.66
C GLY A 409 1.83 10.34 -4.71
N THR A 410 1.42 9.08 -4.73
CA THR A 410 2.31 7.91 -4.75
C THR A 410 3.00 7.68 -6.10
N ARG A 411 2.74 8.48 -7.13
CA ARG A 411 3.47 8.45 -8.41
C ARG A 411 4.80 9.19 -8.29
N CYS A 412 5.68 8.65 -7.49
CA CYS A 412 7.02 9.14 -7.20
C CYS A 412 8.04 7.99 -7.37
N PRO A 413 9.35 8.27 -7.31
CA PRO A 413 10.35 7.21 -7.30
C PRO A 413 10.09 6.15 -6.23
N THR A 414 10.30 4.88 -6.58
CA THR A 414 9.96 3.74 -5.73
C THR A 414 10.68 3.75 -4.39
N ASP A 415 11.91 4.24 -4.34
CA ASP A 415 12.71 4.38 -3.12
C ASP A 415 12.26 5.52 -2.18
N PHE A 416 11.23 6.27 -2.59
CA PHE A 416 10.55 7.26 -1.78
C PHE A 416 9.08 6.91 -1.49
N ALA A 417 8.47 6.08 -2.31
CA ALA A 417 7.04 5.79 -2.27
C ALA A 417 6.57 5.20 -0.91
N GLU A 418 7.44 4.42 -0.25
CA GLU A 418 7.15 3.80 1.04
C GLU A 418 7.49 4.70 2.26
N VAL A 419 8.10 5.86 2.07
CA VAL A 419 8.48 6.74 3.20
C VAL A 419 7.26 7.16 4.02
N PRO A 420 6.15 7.64 3.43
CA PRO A 420 4.98 8.04 4.20
C PRO A 420 4.31 6.90 4.95
N SER A 421 4.23 5.72 4.35
CA SER A 421 3.63 4.53 4.96
C SER A 421 4.46 4.00 6.12
N ILE A 422 5.77 3.86 5.94
CA ILE A 422 6.69 3.42 7.00
C ILE A 422 6.75 4.43 8.14
N LEU A 423 6.70 5.73 7.84
CA LEU A 423 6.65 6.76 8.89
C LEU A 423 5.39 6.60 9.78
N MET A 424 4.26 6.21 9.19
CA MET A 424 3.04 5.94 9.94
C MET A 424 3.17 4.73 10.87
N GLU A 425 4.01 3.74 10.55
CA GLU A 425 4.31 2.63 11.47
C GLU A 425 5.02 3.11 12.74
N TYR A 426 5.93 4.10 12.64
CA TYR A 426 6.54 4.70 13.82
C TYR A 426 5.50 5.36 14.73
N PHE A 427 4.54 6.09 14.15
CA PHE A 427 3.43 6.65 14.93
C PHE A 427 2.56 5.55 15.57
N ALA A 428 2.26 4.46 14.85
CA ALA A 428 1.49 3.34 15.37
C ALA A 428 2.15 2.63 16.54
N ASN A 429 3.47 2.72 16.66
CA ASN A 429 4.26 2.09 17.72
C ASN A 429 4.61 3.04 18.87
N ASP A 430 4.28 4.31 18.79
CA ASP A 430 4.50 5.27 19.87
C ASP A 430 3.39 5.19 20.93
N TYR A 431 3.77 4.99 22.20
CA TYR A 431 2.80 4.89 23.29
C TYR A 431 1.88 6.12 23.38
N ARG A 432 2.41 7.31 23.17
CA ARG A 432 1.65 8.58 23.26
C ARG A 432 0.56 8.65 22.20
N VAL A 433 0.80 8.05 21.04
CA VAL A 433 -0.17 7.92 19.94
C VAL A 433 -1.18 6.81 20.25
N VAL A 434 -0.70 5.61 20.55
CA VAL A 434 -1.54 4.43 20.81
C VAL A 434 -2.47 4.67 22.00
N HIS A 435 -1.99 5.31 23.06
CA HIS A 435 -2.79 5.59 24.25
C HIS A 435 -4.00 6.50 23.99
N GLN A 436 -3.98 7.31 22.92
CA GLN A 436 -5.11 8.18 22.58
C GLN A 436 -6.36 7.38 22.18
N PHE A 437 -6.21 6.22 21.58
CA PHE A 437 -7.32 5.44 21.00
C PHE A 437 -7.43 4.00 21.46
N ALA A 438 -6.34 3.37 21.91
CA ALA A 438 -6.34 1.97 22.32
C ALA A 438 -7.11 1.76 23.62
N ARG A 439 -8.37 1.35 23.50
CA ARG A 439 -9.29 1.12 24.62
C ARG A 439 -10.02 -0.19 24.46
N HIS A 440 -10.12 -0.92 25.55
CA HIS A 440 -10.85 -2.19 25.58
C HIS A 440 -12.31 -1.96 25.16
N TYR A 441 -12.76 -2.66 24.12
CA TYR A 441 -14.04 -2.41 23.45
C TYR A 441 -15.28 -2.58 24.37
N GLN A 442 -15.19 -3.38 25.44
CA GLN A 442 -16.28 -3.59 26.41
C GLN A 442 -16.16 -2.68 27.62
N THR A 443 -14.97 -2.58 28.22
CA THR A 443 -14.76 -1.89 29.50
C THR A 443 -14.40 -0.42 29.34
N GLY A 444 -13.88 -0.01 28.17
CA GLY A 444 -13.37 1.33 27.91
C GLY A 444 -12.01 1.62 28.58
N GLN A 445 -11.42 0.64 29.26
CA GLN A 445 -10.09 0.78 29.86
C GLN A 445 -9.03 1.02 28.78
N SER A 446 -8.13 1.94 29.02
CA SER A 446 -6.98 2.18 28.14
C SER A 446 -6.00 1.00 28.18
N LEU A 447 -5.33 0.76 27.07
CA LEU A 447 -4.26 -0.25 26.98
C LEU A 447 -3.17 0.07 28.00
N PRO A 448 -2.82 -0.86 28.90
CA PRO A 448 -1.81 -0.63 29.93
C PRO A 448 -0.43 -0.33 29.33
N ARG A 449 0.28 0.62 29.93
CA ARG A 449 1.61 1.03 29.45
C ARG A 449 2.59 -0.13 29.35
N ASN A 450 2.59 -1.04 30.33
CA ASN A 450 3.47 -2.21 30.32
C ASN A 450 3.17 -3.17 29.16
N MET A 451 1.95 -3.22 28.65
CA MET A 451 1.61 -4.01 27.47
C MET A 451 2.18 -3.37 26.20
N VAL A 452 2.11 -2.04 26.07
CA VAL A 452 2.72 -1.34 24.94
C VAL A 452 4.25 -1.48 24.99
N SER A 453 4.86 -1.35 26.16
CA SER A 453 6.31 -1.55 26.33
C SER A 453 6.73 -2.93 25.85
N ARG A 454 6.05 -3.98 26.31
CA ARG A 454 6.33 -5.37 25.87
C ARG A 454 6.17 -5.54 24.36
N LEU A 455 5.13 -4.95 23.77
CA LEU A 455 4.92 -5.00 22.33
C LEU A 455 6.09 -4.37 21.57
N CYS A 456 6.53 -3.19 21.99
CA CYS A 456 7.68 -2.50 21.40
C CYS A 456 8.97 -3.29 21.56
N GLU A 457 9.27 -3.78 22.78
CA GLU A 457 10.46 -4.60 23.04
C GLU A 457 10.46 -5.91 22.23
N SER A 458 9.30 -6.51 22.02
CA SER A 458 9.19 -7.74 21.22
C SER A 458 9.60 -7.55 19.75
N LYS A 459 9.55 -6.32 19.23
CA LYS A 459 9.99 -6.00 17.86
C LYS A 459 11.50 -6.05 17.67
N LYS A 460 12.26 -5.93 18.74
CA LYS A 460 13.73 -6.10 18.70
C LYS A 460 14.15 -7.56 18.51
N VAL A 461 13.25 -8.50 18.79
CA VAL A 461 13.53 -9.94 18.65
C VAL A 461 13.82 -10.25 17.19
N CYS A 462 15.04 -10.74 16.93
CA CYS A 462 15.54 -11.08 15.60
C CYS A 462 15.58 -9.91 14.58
N ALA A 463 15.49 -8.67 15.03
CA ALA A 463 15.48 -7.50 14.13
C ALA A 463 16.73 -7.43 13.22
N ALA A 464 17.91 -7.81 13.74
CA ALA A 464 19.13 -7.87 12.95
C ALA A 464 19.07 -8.96 11.86
N ALA A 465 18.53 -10.14 12.18
CA ALA A 465 18.34 -11.21 11.21
C ALA A 465 17.32 -10.84 10.13
N ASP A 466 16.23 -10.18 10.53
CA ASP A 466 15.22 -9.66 9.59
C ASP A 466 15.86 -8.61 8.65
N MET A 467 16.71 -7.74 9.16
CA MET A 467 17.44 -6.77 8.33
C MET A 467 18.40 -7.45 7.36
N GLN A 468 19.16 -8.47 7.81
CA GLN A 468 20.02 -9.25 6.92
C GLN A 468 19.22 -9.94 5.81
N LEU A 469 18.04 -10.47 6.13
CA LEU A 469 17.13 -11.05 5.14
C LEU A 469 16.71 -10.02 4.08
N GLN A 470 16.36 -8.81 4.48
CA GLN A 470 16.01 -7.73 3.57
C GLN A 470 17.19 -7.32 2.68
N VAL A 471 18.40 -7.27 3.23
CA VAL A 471 19.63 -7.01 2.47
C VAL A 471 19.90 -8.14 1.46
N PHE A 472 19.69 -9.39 1.86
CA PHE A 472 19.80 -10.53 0.95
C PHE A 472 18.83 -10.41 -0.22
N TYR A 473 17.56 -10.10 0.02
CA TYR A 473 16.57 -9.93 -1.04
C TYR A 473 16.94 -8.79 -2.00
N ALA A 474 17.38 -7.66 -1.47
CA ALA A 474 17.82 -6.53 -2.28
C ALA A 474 19.07 -6.86 -3.12
N ALA A 475 20.03 -7.57 -2.54
CA ALA A 475 21.25 -7.99 -3.24
C ALA A 475 20.93 -8.99 -4.36
N LEU A 476 20.08 -9.98 -4.08
CA LEU A 476 19.66 -10.99 -5.06
C LEU A 476 18.95 -10.33 -6.25
N ASP A 477 18.04 -9.40 -5.97
CA ASP A 477 17.32 -8.64 -6.99
C ASP A 477 18.29 -7.85 -7.88
N GLN A 478 19.27 -7.15 -7.31
CA GLN A 478 20.27 -6.40 -8.06
C GLN A 478 21.16 -7.31 -8.93
N ILE A 479 21.49 -8.50 -8.45
CA ILE A 479 22.32 -9.45 -9.20
C ILE A 479 21.53 -10.00 -10.39
N TYR A 480 20.28 -10.41 -10.18
CA TYR A 480 19.45 -10.95 -11.27
C TYR A 480 19.17 -9.94 -12.37
N HIS A 481 19.02 -8.66 -12.04
CA HIS A 481 18.76 -7.57 -12.98
C HIS A 481 20.01 -6.80 -13.40
N GLY A 482 21.20 -7.29 -13.02
CA GLY A 482 22.47 -6.70 -13.39
C GLY A 482 22.88 -7.01 -14.84
N LYS A 483 24.18 -7.10 -15.07
CA LYS A 483 24.70 -7.35 -16.41
C LYS A 483 24.37 -8.75 -16.90
N HIS A 484 23.76 -8.85 -18.06
CA HIS A 484 23.44 -10.11 -18.75
C HIS A 484 24.42 -10.43 -19.89
N PRO A 485 24.58 -11.76 -20.23
CA PRO A 485 23.97 -12.91 -19.60
C PRO A 485 24.54 -13.19 -18.21
N LEU A 486 23.70 -13.76 -17.33
CA LEU A 486 24.15 -14.19 -16.01
C LEU A 486 25.20 -15.29 -16.15
N GLN A 487 26.18 -15.33 -15.25
CA GLN A 487 27.33 -16.26 -15.32
C GLN A 487 26.98 -17.66 -14.82
N SER A 488 25.90 -17.79 -14.02
CA SER A 488 25.45 -19.03 -13.40
C SER A 488 23.93 -19.16 -13.48
N SER A 489 23.39 -20.31 -13.12
CA SER A 489 21.95 -20.49 -12.98
C SER A 489 21.36 -19.57 -11.90
N THR A 490 20.09 -19.24 -12.00
CA THR A 490 19.41 -18.44 -10.96
C THR A 490 19.46 -19.11 -9.60
N THR A 491 19.44 -20.43 -9.55
CA THR A 491 19.52 -21.21 -8.30
C THR A 491 20.93 -21.17 -7.67
N ASP A 492 22.00 -21.22 -8.49
CA ASP A 492 23.37 -21.08 -7.98
C ASP A 492 23.61 -19.67 -7.43
N ILE A 493 23.12 -18.64 -8.14
CA ILE A 493 23.18 -17.24 -7.68
C ILE A 493 22.42 -17.07 -6.38
N LEU A 494 21.24 -17.68 -6.24
CA LEU A 494 20.47 -17.70 -4.98
C LEU A 494 21.30 -18.26 -3.85
N ARG A 495 21.88 -19.47 -4.02
CA ARG A 495 22.73 -20.10 -3.01
C ARG A 495 23.88 -19.20 -2.57
N ASP A 496 24.67 -18.73 -3.53
CA ASP A 496 25.87 -17.94 -3.25
C ASP A 496 25.53 -16.59 -2.58
N THR A 497 24.42 -15.99 -2.97
CA THR A 497 23.94 -14.74 -2.38
C THR A 497 23.36 -14.95 -0.97
N GLN A 498 22.61 -16.04 -0.76
CA GLN A 498 22.08 -16.39 0.55
C GLN A 498 23.21 -16.68 1.57
N GLU A 499 24.20 -17.49 1.19
CA GLU A 499 25.36 -17.79 2.04
C GLU A 499 26.15 -16.53 2.40
N ARG A 500 26.28 -15.60 1.47
CA ARG A 500 27.04 -14.36 1.67
C ARG A 500 26.31 -13.33 2.56
N PHE A 501 25.01 -13.12 2.35
CA PHE A 501 24.29 -12.00 2.95
C PHE A 501 23.33 -12.39 4.07
N TYR A 502 22.84 -13.65 4.10
CA TYR A 502 21.87 -14.08 5.10
C TYR A 502 22.47 -14.97 6.17
N GLY A 503 23.49 -15.76 5.81
CA GLY A 503 24.21 -16.60 6.76
C GLY A 503 23.49 -17.88 7.19
N LEU A 504 22.28 -18.15 6.67
CA LEU A 504 21.60 -19.43 6.84
C LEU A 504 21.85 -20.33 5.62
N PRO A 505 21.94 -21.66 5.81
CA PRO A 505 22.36 -22.58 4.76
C PRO A 505 21.33 -22.61 3.62
N TYR A 506 21.83 -22.73 2.39
CA TYR A 506 20.97 -23.02 1.24
C TYR A 506 20.50 -24.48 1.31
N VAL A 507 19.25 -24.71 1.01
CA VAL A 507 18.67 -26.06 0.98
C VAL A 507 18.80 -26.65 -0.43
N PRO A 508 19.57 -27.70 -0.61
CA PRO A 508 19.76 -28.32 -1.92
C PRO A 508 18.44 -28.74 -2.60
N ASN A 509 18.39 -28.61 -3.90
CA ASN A 509 17.21 -28.93 -4.73
C ASN A 509 15.99 -28.04 -4.45
N THR A 510 16.17 -26.85 -3.88
CA THR A 510 15.13 -25.84 -3.75
C THR A 510 15.39 -24.65 -4.68
N ALA A 511 14.33 -23.93 -5.03
CA ALA A 511 14.38 -22.79 -5.92
C ALA A 511 13.42 -21.70 -5.41
N TRP A 512 13.72 -21.14 -4.23
CA TRP A 512 12.88 -20.14 -3.58
C TRP A 512 12.64 -18.89 -4.44
N GLN A 513 13.60 -18.50 -5.29
CA GLN A 513 13.45 -17.38 -6.21
C GLN A 513 12.21 -17.50 -7.12
N LEU A 514 11.73 -18.71 -7.38
CA LEU A 514 10.53 -18.95 -8.19
C LEU A 514 9.23 -18.59 -7.45
N ARG A 515 9.32 -18.29 -6.16
CA ARG A 515 8.20 -17.84 -5.31
C ARG A 515 8.30 -16.36 -4.97
N PHE A 516 9.41 -15.71 -5.32
CA PHE A 516 9.66 -14.31 -5.00
C PHE A 516 9.09 -13.38 -6.08
N SER A 517 7.81 -13.06 -5.95
CA SER A 517 7.04 -12.28 -6.93
C SER A 517 7.63 -10.88 -7.22
N HIS A 518 8.30 -10.26 -6.24
CA HIS A 518 8.97 -8.96 -6.41
C HIS A 518 10.00 -8.95 -7.54
N LEU A 519 10.66 -10.09 -7.81
CA LEU A 519 11.63 -10.19 -8.90
C LEU A 519 11.03 -9.91 -10.28
N VAL A 520 9.73 -10.01 -10.41
CA VAL A 520 9.03 -9.84 -11.69
C VAL A 520 8.37 -8.47 -11.80
N GLY A 521 7.45 -8.15 -10.88
CA GLY A 521 6.74 -6.87 -10.89
C GLY A 521 7.54 -5.69 -10.36
N TYR A 522 8.58 -5.95 -9.56
CA TYR A 522 9.38 -4.96 -8.84
C TYR A 522 10.89 -5.12 -9.07
N GLY A 523 11.27 -5.70 -10.22
CA GLY A 523 12.65 -6.05 -10.53
C GLY A 523 13.60 -4.86 -10.49
N ALA A 524 14.79 -5.08 -9.92
CA ALA A 524 15.85 -4.12 -9.63
C ALA A 524 15.45 -3.00 -8.64
N LYS A 525 14.32 -3.14 -7.93
CA LYS A 525 13.77 -2.08 -7.06
C LYS A 525 13.59 -2.50 -5.60
N TYR A 526 13.92 -3.73 -5.22
CA TYR A 526 13.70 -4.21 -3.84
C TYR A 526 14.46 -3.39 -2.79
N TYR A 527 15.62 -2.83 -3.13
CA TYR A 527 16.39 -1.92 -2.26
C TYR A 527 15.56 -0.72 -1.75
N SER A 528 14.49 -0.38 -2.46
CA SER A 528 13.62 0.75 -2.15
C SER A 528 13.01 0.67 -0.76
N TYR A 529 12.70 -0.53 -0.27
CA TYR A 529 12.19 -0.74 1.08
C TYR A 529 13.22 -0.35 2.15
N LEU A 530 14.49 -0.69 1.94
CA LEU A 530 15.58 -0.30 2.83
C LEU A 530 15.82 1.21 2.83
N MET A 531 15.84 1.81 1.64
CA MET A 531 16.02 3.26 1.49
C MET A 531 14.88 4.04 2.12
N SER A 532 13.64 3.67 1.82
CA SER A 532 12.45 4.32 2.39
C SER A 532 12.41 4.18 3.91
N ARG A 533 12.79 3.02 4.45
CA ARG A 533 12.90 2.82 5.90
C ARG A 533 13.95 3.72 6.53
N ALA A 534 15.12 3.86 5.92
CA ALA A 534 16.16 4.76 6.41
C ALA A 534 15.68 6.22 6.47
N VAL A 535 15.04 6.69 5.40
CA VAL A 535 14.48 8.06 5.35
C VAL A 535 13.38 8.24 6.39
N ALA A 536 12.43 7.32 6.50
CA ALA A 536 11.33 7.39 7.46
C ALA A 536 11.85 7.39 8.90
N SER A 537 12.85 6.55 9.22
CA SER A 537 13.50 6.52 10.54
C SER A 537 14.18 7.84 10.87
N MET A 538 14.93 8.44 9.93
CA MET A 538 15.57 9.74 10.14
C MET A 538 14.53 10.83 10.40
N VAL A 539 13.47 10.89 9.61
CA VAL A 539 12.38 11.87 9.79
C VAL A 539 11.71 11.67 11.14
N TRP A 540 11.43 10.43 11.53
CA TRP A 540 10.88 10.14 12.85
C TRP A 540 11.79 10.63 13.98
N ARG A 541 13.06 10.24 13.96
CA ARG A 541 14.03 10.55 15.03
C ARG A 541 14.26 12.04 15.20
N GLU A 542 14.41 12.77 14.10
CA GLU A 542 14.79 14.18 14.14
C GLU A 542 13.59 15.12 14.28
N CYS A 543 12.40 14.72 13.80
CA CYS A 543 11.27 15.62 13.70
C CYS A 543 10.10 15.28 14.63
N PHE A 544 9.88 14.00 14.96
CA PHE A 544 8.68 13.55 15.65
C PHE A 544 8.93 12.82 16.97
N ARG A 545 10.10 12.19 17.15
CA ARG A 545 10.42 11.38 18.34
C ARG A 545 10.19 12.13 19.65
N GLN A 546 10.56 13.42 19.73
CA GLN A 546 10.35 14.22 20.94
C GLN A 546 8.86 14.51 21.18
N ASN A 547 8.13 14.84 20.13
CA ASN A 547 6.69 15.11 20.17
C ASN A 547 6.00 14.63 18.89
N PRO A 548 5.31 13.46 18.92
CA PRO A 548 4.64 12.90 17.75
C PRO A 548 3.45 13.74 17.26
N PHE A 549 2.97 14.70 18.06
CA PHE A 549 1.91 15.62 17.70
C PHE A 549 2.42 17.04 17.36
N ASN A 550 3.71 17.17 17.03
CA ASN A 550 4.30 18.46 16.67
C ASN A 550 3.71 18.99 15.36
N ARG A 551 2.79 19.94 15.48
CA ARG A 551 2.10 20.54 14.33
C ARG A 551 3.04 21.24 13.35
N ALA A 552 4.09 21.93 13.85
CA ALA A 552 5.05 22.62 13.00
C ALA A 552 5.87 21.62 12.16
N ALA A 553 6.28 20.50 12.76
CA ALA A 553 6.94 19.42 12.05
C ALA A 553 5.98 18.74 11.05
N GLY A 554 4.73 18.54 11.43
CA GLY A 554 3.69 18.00 10.55
C GLY A 554 3.41 18.88 9.33
N GLU A 555 3.33 20.19 9.52
CA GLU A 555 3.16 21.15 8.42
C GLU A 555 4.39 21.19 7.51
N ARG A 556 5.61 21.11 8.07
CA ARG A 556 6.84 20.98 7.26
C ARG A 556 6.84 19.68 6.47
N TYR A 557 6.45 18.55 7.07
CA TYR A 557 6.31 17.27 6.40
C TYR A 557 5.31 17.34 5.24
N ARG A 558 4.15 17.97 5.47
CA ARG A 558 3.16 18.19 4.42
C ARG A 558 3.72 18.99 3.25
N ARG A 559 4.41 20.10 3.53
CA ARG A 559 4.89 21.04 2.49
C ARG A 559 6.15 20.58 1.78
N GLU A 560 7.11 20.01 2.51
CA GLU A 560 8.40 19.65 1.95
C GLU A 560 8.43 18.26 1.32
N MET A 561 7.56 17.36 1.78
CA MET A 561 7.55 15.98 1.30
C MET A 561 6.24 15.62 0.59
N LEU A 562 5.10 15.59 1.31
CA LEU A 562 3.87 15.03 0.77
C LEU A 562 3.30 15.83 -0.42
N ALA A 563 3.36 17.16 -0.37
CA ALA A 563 2.74 18.04 -1.36
C ALA A 563 3.31 17.85 -2.79
N HIS A 564 4.56 17.40 -2.87
CA HIS A 564 5.27 17.31 -4.15
C HIS A 564 5.02 16.01 -4.92
N GLY A 565 4.50 14.94 -4.27
CA GLY A 565 4.40 13.64 -4.94
C GLY A 565 5.72 13.25 -5.60
N GLY A 566 5.72 13.00 -6.92
CA GLY A 566 6.91 12.78 -7.73
C GLY A 566 7.45 14.04 -8.42
N GLY A 567 6.81 15.19 -8.22
CA GLY A 567 7.15 16.45 -8.90
C GLY A 567 8.43 17.13 -8.42
N ARG A 568 9.08 16.60 -7.39
CA ARG A 568 10.36 17.07 -6.86
C ARG A 568 11.30 15.89 -6.63
N GLU A 569 12.62 16.11 -6.79
CA GLU A 569 13.62 15.10 -6.48
C GLU A 569 13.53 14.64 -5.03
N PRO A 570 13.53 13.32 -4.74
CA PRO A 570 13.38 12.78 -3.39
C PRO A 570 14.40 13.35 -2.39
N MET A 571 15.67 13.45 -2.77
CA MET A 571 16.71 14.01 -1.89
C MET A 571 16.48 15.47 -1.53
N LEU A 572 15.90 16.27 -2.43
CA LEU A 572 15.52 17.65 -2.13
C LEU A 572 14.35 17.74 -1.17
N MET A 573 13.40 16.78 -1.25
CA MET A 573 12.30 16.68 -0.30
C MET A 573 12.81 16.29 1.09
N VAL A 574 13.68 15.30 1.17
CA VAL A 574 14.32 14.88 2.43
C VAL A 574 15.14 16.01 3.04
N GLN A 575 15.93 16.72 2.22
CA GLN A 575 16.70 17.89 2.66
C GLN A 575 15.80 19.01 3.19
N GLY A 576 14.68 19.29 2.53
CA GLY A 576 13.70 20.27 3.01
C GLY A 576 13.11 19.89 4.36
N MET A 577 12.78 18.61 4.56
CA MET A 577 12.24 18.09 5.81
C MET A 577 13.26 18.10 6.95
N LEU A 578 14.46 17.57 6.72
CA LEU A 578 15.50 17.40 7.73
C LEU A 578 16.35 18.68 7.93
N GLN A 579 16.27 19.65 7.00
CA GLN A 579 17.10 20.85 6.96
C GLN A 579 18.62 20.55 6.87
N LYS A 580 18.93 19.35 6.37
CA LYS A 580 20.31 18.89 6.07
C LYS A 580 20.27 17.91 4.91
N CYS A 581 21.40 17.71 4.24
CA CYS A 581 21.54 16.70 3.21
C CYS A 581 22.17 15.45 3.82
N PRO A 582 21.41 14.34 4.02
CA PRO A 582 21.99 13.12 4.55
C PRO A 582 22.93 12.45 3.55
N SER A 583 23.98 11.83 4.07
CA SER A 583 24.92 10.98 3.33
C SER A 583 24.44 9.53 3.29
N ILE A 584 25.09 8.70 2.47
CA ILE A 584 24.85 7.24 2.47
C ILE A 584 25.15 6.65 3.85
N ASP A 585 26.23 7.11 4.50
CA ASP A 585 26.59 6.65 5.85
C ASP A 585 25.53 7.01 6.89
N ASP A 586 24.86 8.16 6.75
CA ASP A 586 23.74 8.51 7.62
C ASP A 586 22.58 7.54 7.46
N PHE A 587 22.25 7.12 6.24
CA PHE A 587 21.22 6.10 5.99
C PHE A 587 21.59 4.75 6.60
N VAL A 588 22.82 4.27 6.39
CA VAL A 588 23.29 3.01 6.95
C VAL A 588 23.31 3.05 8.48
N ASN A 589 23.87 4.11 9.07
CA ASN A 589 23.91 4.29 10.52
C ASN A 589 22.50 4.36 11.13
N THR A 590 21.55 4.94 10.41
CA THR A 590 20.16 5.01 10.85
C THR A 590 19.52 3.62 10.88
N LEU A 591 19.69 2.82 9.83
CA LEU A 591 19.17 1.44 9.80
C LEU A 591 19.80 0.56 10.89
N VAL A 592 21.11 0.68 11.11
CA VAL A 592 21.80 -0.06 12.20
C VAL A 592 21.27 0.39 13.58
N SER A 593 21.10 1.69 13.76
CA SER A 593 20.56 2.23 15.02
C SER A 593 19.10 1.84 15.27
N ASP A 594 18.32 1.53 14.24
CA ASP A 594 16.95 1.05 14.39
C ASP A 594 16.87 -0.36 14.97
N LEU A 595 17.94 -1.15 14.87
CA LEU A 595 18.02 -2.48 15.47
C LEU A 595 18.05 -2.42 17.01
N ASP A 596 18.63 -1.35 17.53
CA ASP A 596 18.75 -1.07 18.98
C ASP A 596 17.87 0.13 19.41
N LEU A 597 16.77 0.39 18.70
CA LEU A 597 15.82 1.43 19.09
C LEU A 597 15.40 1.23 20.53
N ASP A 598 15.87 2.14 21.37
CA ASP A 598 15.53 2.16 22.77
C ASP A 598 14.10 2.68 22.92
N PHE A 599 13.14 1.75 22.94
CA PHE A 599 11.72 2.07 23.10
C PHE A 599 11.42 2.63 24.52
N GLU A 600 12.33 2.57 25.46
CA GLU A 600 12.20 3.25 26.75
C GLU A 600 12.08 4.76 26.56
N THR A 601 12.71 5.33 25.55
CA THR A 601 12.55 6.74 25.20
C THR A 601 11.14 7.11 24.73
N PHE A 602 10.38 6.17 24.18
CA PHE A 602 8.96 6.38 23.87
C PHE A 602 8.07 6.35 25.12
N LEU A 603 8.59 5.83 26.21
CA LEU A 603 7.89 5.67 27.48
C LEU A 603 8.27 6.77 28.50
N MET A 604 9.33 7.54 28.23
CA MET A 604 9.72 8.67 29.06
C MET A 604 8.91 9.91 28.65
N ASP A 605 8.34 10.55 29.64
CA ASP A 605 7.69 11.86 29.66
C ASP A 605 6.22 11.93 29.19
N SER A 606 5.39 11.45 30.11
CA SER A 606 4.14 12.13 30.45
C SER A 606 4.05 12.23 31.97
N THR A 607 4.98 13.00 32.57
CA THR A 607 4.77 13.61 33.90
C THR A 607 4.14 14.95 33.71
#